data_72d5945cde38867edf752460cfa8cfab
#
_entry.id   72d5945cde38867edf752460cfa8cfab
#
_cell.length_a   1.000
_cell.length_b   1.000
_cell.length_c   1.000
_cell.angle_alpha   90.00
_cell.angle_beta   90.00
_cell.angle_gamma   90.00
#
_symmetry.space_group_name_H-M   'P 1'
#
loop_
_entity.id
_entity.type
_entity.pdbx_description
1 polymer ?
#
loop_
_entity_poly.entity_id
_entity_poly.type
_entity_poly.pdbx_seq_one_letter_code
_entity_poly.pdbx_strand_id
1 'polypeptide(L)'
;NWIPYGLGWFQHDYRGEKIDFHTGSIEGLIAIAGIIHDKNIAVYVFGNMDHAELRHAIMYKAFDLFAFDNNSFNWHKEVFSLYEGYRDDMIKANNRQNEARVLNTKTTLNIKKYAGDYKNKMLSNIEVKVINGQLELNCNNFLNLTASHWHFDSFLSEKNNRYKMKTLFNFNIDQEGKIKELI
;
A
#
# COMPACT_ATOMS: atom_id res chain seq x y z
N ASN A 1 12.83 15.55 15.06
CA ASN A 1 11.61 16.25 14.63
C ASN A 1 10.42 15.66 15.36
N TRP A 2 9.62 16.53 15.95
CA TRP A 2 8.42 16.17 16.67
C TRP A 2 7.21 16.36 15.74
N ILE A 3 6.46 15.30 15.44
CA ILE A 3 5.28 15.34 14.56
C ILE A 3 4.12 14.68 15.31
N PRO A 4 3.38 15.43 16.14
CA PRO A 4 2.17 14.92 16.77
C PRO A 4 1.05 14.72 15.75
N TYR A 5 0.12 13.84 16.10
CA TYR A 5 -1.11 13.63 15.36
C TYR A 5 -2.31 13.76 16.29
N GLY A 6 -3.26 14.61 15.96
CA GLY A 6 -4.46 14.81 16.74
C GLY A 6 -5.61 15.39 15.91
N LEU A 7 -6.83 14.97 16.22
CA LEU A 7 -8.05 15.41 15.52
C LEU A 7 -8.02 15.25 13.99
N GLY A 8 -7.28 14.26 13.50
CA GLY A 8 -7.14 14.01 12.07
C GLY A 8 -6.04 14.80 11.37
N TRP A 9 -5.18 15.51 12.10
CA TRP A 9 -4.12 16.32 11.53
C TRP A 9 -2.75 15.94 12.08
N PHE A 10 -1.74 15.90 11.20
CA PHE A 10 -0.33 15.95 11.58
C PHE A 10 0.06 17.38 11.83
N GLN A 11 0.95 17.57 12.80
CA GLN A 11 1.49 18.90 13.13
C GLN A 11 3.00 18.85 13.13
N HIS A 12 3.65 19.87 12.62
CA HIS A 12 5.09 20.07 12.78
C HIS A 12 5.49 21.53 12.66
N ASP A 13 6.69 21.83 13.14
CA ASP A 13 7.33 23.12 12.91
C ASP A 13 7.89 23.21 11.50
N TYR A 14 7.61 24.31 10.83
CA TYR A 14 8.18 24.65 9.55
C TYR A 14 8.60 26.10 9.52
N ARG A 15 9.91 26.36 9.53
CA ARG A 15 10.50 27.72 9.57
C ARG A 15 10.00 28.57 10.73
N GLY A 16 9.77 27.98 11.89
CA GLY A 16 9.26 28.65 13.09
C GLY A 16 7.74 28.81 13.14
N GLU A 17 7.02 28.37 12.11
CA GLU A 17 5.56 28.38 12.08
C GLU A 17 4.99 26.98 12.26
N LYS A 18 3.86 26.87 12.93
CA LYS A 18 3.13 25.59 13.05
C LYS A 18 2.38 25.31 11.75
N ILE A 19 2.64 24.14 11.16
CA ILE A 19 1.83 23.60 10.07
C ILE A 19 0.92 22.50 10.60
N ASP A 20 -0.36 22.60 10.27
CA ASP A 20 -1.30 21.47 10.35
C ASP A 20 -1.47 20.91 8.94
N PHE A 21 -1.27 19.59 8.75
CA PHE A 21 -1.45 18.98 7.44
C PHE A 21 -2.03 17.56 7.54
N HIS A 22 -2.69 17.12 6.48
CA HIS A 22 -3.08 15.73 6.30
C HIS A 22 -2.90 15.31 4.85
N THR A 23 -2.57 14.05 4.63
CA THR A 23 -2.35 13.50 3.29
C THR A 23 -3.00 12.13 3.17
N GLY A 24 -3.39 11.76 1.96
CA GLY A 24 -3.96 10.46 1.68
C GLY A 24 -3.80 10.03 0.22
N SER A 25 -3.95 8.74 0.00
CA SER A 25 -3.99 8.14 -1.32
C SER A 25 -5.06 7.06 -1.35
N ILE A 26 -5.87 7.04 -2.40
CA ILE A 26 -6.87 6.02 -2.67
C ILE A 26 -6.78 5.69 -4.16
N GLU A 27 -6.27 4.52 -4.48
CA GLU A 27 -6.32 3.88 -5.80
C GLU A 27 -6.33 4.82 -7.02
N GLY A 28 -5.21 5.46 -7.27
CA GLY A 28 -5.05 6.39 -8.39
C GLY A 28 -5.36 7.84 -8.08
N LEU A 29 -5.74 8.15 -6.84
CA LEU A 29 -5.98 9.51 -6.38
C LEU A 29 -5.11 9.83 -5.18
N ILE A 30 -4.55 11.01 -5.16
CA ILE A 30 -3.77 11.54 -4.04
C ILE A 30 -4.30 12.90 -3.62
N ALA A 31 -4.18 13.21 -2.34
CA ALA A 31 -4.50 14.53 -1.80
C ALA A 31 -3.53 14.90 -0.68
N ILE A 32 -3.29 16.20 -0.52
CA ILE A 32 -2.71 16.80 0.66
C ILE A 32 -3.41 18.12 0.94
N ALA A 33 -3.68 18.36 2.22
CA ALA A 33 -4.12 19.65 2.73
C ALA A 33 -3.10 20.12 3.76
N GLY A 34 -2.71 21.38 3.70
CA GLY A 34 -1.78 21.99 4.66
C GLY A 34 -2.19 23.42 5.00
N ILE A 35 -2.02 23.80 6.25
CA ILE A 35 -2.47 25.11 6.77
C ILE A 35 -1.37 25.70 7.66
N ILE A 36 -1.06 26.98 7.45
CA ILE A 36 -0.29 27.81 8.37
C ILE A 36 -1.25 28.88 8.90
N HIS A 37 -1.80 28.65 10.08
CA HIS A 37 -2.84 29.51 10.66
C HIS A 37 -2.36 30.95 10.86
N ASP A 38 -1.16 31.12 11.40
CA ASP A 38 -0.60 32.44 11.73
C ASP A 38 -0.29 33.29 10.48
N LYS A 39 -0.24 32.65 9.32
CA LYS A 39 -0.06 33.33 8.01
C LYS A 39 -1.37 33.43 7.20
N ASN A 40 -2.47 32.83 7.69
CA ASN A 40 -3.73 32.72 6.94
C ASN A 40 -3.57 32.06 5.56
N ILE A 41 -2.71 31.04 5.45
CA ILE A 41 -2.44 30.36 4.20
C ILE A 41 -2.85 28.90 4.32
N ALA A 42 -3.61 28.42 3.34
CA ALA A 42 -3.93 27.02 3.17
C ALA A 42 -3.61 26.56 1.75
N VAL A 43 -3.09 25.35 1.62
CA VAL A 43 -2.73 24.74 0.34
C VAL A 43 -3.42 23.39 0.24
N TYR A 44 -4.13 23.15 -0.86
CA TYR A 44 -4.74 21.89 -1.20
C TYR A 44 -4.18 21.41 -2.52
N VAL A 45 -3.69 20.17 -2.56
CA VAL A 45 -3.18 19.56 -3.79
C VAL A 45 -3.91 18.24 -4.02
N PHE A 46 -4.47 18.09 -5.20
CA PHE A 46 -5.12 16.86 -5.64
C PHE A 46 -4.42 16.34 -6.88
N GLY A 47 -4.24 15.03 -6.98
CA GLY A 47 -3.66 14.38 -8.14
C GLY A 47 -4.43 13.12 -8.50
N ASN A 48 -4.49 12.80 -9.79
CA ASN A 48 -5.11 11.61 -10.34
C ASN A 48 -4.09 10.53 -10.71
N MET A 49 -3.02 10.43 -9.92
CA MET A 49 -1.94 9.47 -10.12
C MET A 49 -1.52 8.88 -8.77
N ASP A 50 -1.49 7.56 -8.66
CA ASP A 50 -1.03 6.88 -7.46
C ASP A 50 0.45 7.16 -7.17
N HIS A 51 0.77 7.26 -5.87
CA HIS A 51 2.14 7.49 -5.38
C HIS A 51 2.85 8.70 -6.03
N ALA A 52 2.10 9.68 -6.48
CA ALA A 52 2.65 10.94 -6.97
C ALA A 52 2.97 11.87 -5.79
N GLU A 53 4.12 11.67 -5.18
CA GLU A 53 4.54 12.39 -3.97
C GLU A 53 4.88 13.86 -4.22
N LEU A 54 4.79 14.28 -5.46
CA LEU A 54 4.87 15.66 -5.88
C LEU A 54 3.92 16.59 -5.09
N ARG A 55 2.80 16.05 -4.57
CA ARG A 55 1.87 16.81 -3.70
C ARG A 55 2.57 17.48 -2.52
N HIS A 56 3.51 16.79 -1.86
CA HIS A 56 4.28 17.36 -0.75
C HIS A 56 5.21 18.47 -1.24
N ALA A 57 5.90 18.25 -2.36
CA ALA A 57 6.76 19.26 -2.95
C ALA A 57 5.99 20.54 -3.33
N ILE A 58 4.79 20.38 -3.88
CA ILE A 58 3.92 21.52 -4.25
C ILE A 58 3.45 22.26 -2.99
N MET A 59 3.00 21.56 -1.95
CA MET A 59 2.55 22.18 -0.70
C MET A 59 3.66 22.99 -0.05
N TYR A 60 4.85 22.40 0.16
CA TYR A 60 5.97 23.11 0.77
C TYR A 60 6.49 24.26 -0.10
N LYS A 61 6.50 24.07 -1.42
CA LYS A 61 6.88 25.14 -2.34
C LYS A 61 5.91 26.32 -2.29
N ALA A 62 4.60 26.03 -2.21
CA ALA A 62 3.60 27.07 -2.05
C ALA A 62 3.75 27.80 -0.71
N PHE A 63 4.02 27.10 0.38
CA PHE A 63 4.33 27.73 1.66
C PHE A 63 5.58 28.60 1.57
N ASP A 64 6.65 28.11 0.99
CA ASP A 64 7.87 28.90 0.81
C ASP A 64 7.60 30.21 0.06
N LEU A 65 6.86 30.15 -1.04
CA LEU A 65 6.56 31.31 -1.87
C LEU A 65 5.60 32.29 -1.20
N PHE A 66 4.51 31.81 -0.63
CA PHE A 66 3.41 32.68 -0.21
C PHE A 66 3.46 33.04 1.28
N ALA A 67 4.04 32.20 2.13
CA ALA A 67 4.15 32.47 3.57
C ALA A 67 5.49 33.08 3.95
N PHE A 68 6.57 32.78 3.21
CA PHE A 68 7.94 33.17 3.58
C PHE A 68 8.70 33.95 2.52
N ASP A 69 8.09 34.25 1.38
CA ASP A 69 8.75 34.93 0.23
C ASP A 69 10.11 34.29 -0.13
N ASN A 70 10.16 32.96 -0.10
CA ASN A 70 11.37 32.17 -0.27
C ASN A 70 11.25 31.21 -1.46
N ASN A 71 12.16 31.31 -2.41
CA ASN A 71 12.22 30.46 -3.60
C ASN A 71 13.49 29.61 -3.68
N SER A 72 14.33 29.61 -2.63
CA SER A 72 15.70 29.05 -2.70
C SER A 72 15.74 27.54 -2.67
N PHE A 73 14.74 26.87 -2.08
CA PHE A 73 14.78 25.41 -1.88
C PHE A 73 14.08 24.64 -3.00
N ASN A 74 14.73 23.57 -3.46
CA ASN A 74 14.19 22.69 -4.51
C ASN A 74 13.45 21.49 -3.90
N TRP A 75 12.21 21.72 -3.48
CA TRP A 75 11.35 20.67 -2.91
C TRP A 75 11.12 19.50 -3.84
N HIS A 76 11.05 19.75 -5.17
CA HIS A 76 10.87 18.65 -6.12
C HIS A 76 12.04 17.65 -6.05
N LYS A 77 13.28 18.16 -6.07
CA LYS A 77 14.47 17.31 -6.00
C LYS A 77 14.52 16.51 -4.69
N GLU A 78 14.24 17.19 -3.58
CA GLU A 78 14.28 16.57 -2.25
C GLU A 78 13.26 15.46 -2.10
N VAL A 79 12.00 15.76 -2.40
CA VAL A 79 10.90 14.79 -2.31
C VAL A 79 11.09 13.65 -3.31
N PHE A 80 11.51 13.95 -4.54
CA PHE A 80 11.77 12.94 -5.56
C PHE A 80 12.85 11.94 -5.10
N SER A 81 13.95 12.43 -4.56
CA SER A 81 15.05 11.59 -4.07
C SER A 81 14.60 10.66 -2.93
N LEU A 82 13.77 11.17 -1.98
CA LEU A 82 13.20 10.37 -0.91
C LEU A 82 12.35 9.21 -1.46
N TYR A 83 11.51 9.49 -2.44
CA TYR A 83 10.60 8.49 -3.00
C TYR A 83 11.27 7.53 -3.98
N GLU A 84 12.36 7.92 -4.64
CA GLU A 84 13.23 6.98 -5.35
C GLU A 84 13.75 5.91 -4.39
N GLY A 85 14.21 6.29 -3.20
CA GLY A 85 14.65 5.35 -2.17
C GLY A 85 13.57 4.34 -1.77
N TYR A 86 12.35 4.80 -1.51
CA TYR A 86 11.23 3.89 -1.20
C TYR A 86 10.89 2.95 -2.36
N ARG A 87 10.90 3.44 -3.60
CA ARG A 87 10.68 2.59 -4.78
C ARG A 87 11.74 1.51 -4.92
N ASP A 88 13.01 1.86 -4.71
CA ASP A 88 14.12 0.92 -4.77
C ASP A 88 14.01 -0.15 -3.67
N ASP A 89 13.59 0.22 -2.48
CA ASP A 89 13.38 -0.73 -1.38
C ASP A 89 12.19 -1.67 -1.67
N MET A 90 11.12 -1.19 -2.30
CA MET A 90 10.04 -2.05 -2.79
C MET A 90 10.51 -3.03 -3.87
N ILE A 91 11.35 -2.59 -4.80
CA ILE A 91 11.94 -3.46 -5.82
C ILE A 91 12.81 -4.52 -5.17
N LYS A 92 13.67 -4.15 -4.21
CA LYS A 92 14.51 -5.09 -3.45
C LYS A 92 13.67 -6.10 -2.67
N ALA A 93 12.58 -5.66 -2.03
CA ALA A 93 11.65 -6.54 -1.31
C ALA A 93 11.00 -7.56 -2.24
N ASN A 94 10.52 -7.13 -3.41
CA ASN A 94 9.96 -8.02 -4.43
C ASN A 94 11.01 -9.02 -4.96
N ASN A 95 12.24 -8.57 -5.17
CA ASN A 95 13.33 -9.46 -5.63
C ASN A 95 13.66 -10.51 -4.57
N ARG A 96 13.79 -10.14 -3.29
CA ARG A 96 13.98 -11.09 -2.18
C ARG A 96 12.85 -12.11 -2.11
N GLN A 97 11.59 -11.70 -2.30
CA GLN A 97 10.46 -12.61 -2.34
C GLN A 97 10.59 -13.61 -3.51
N ASN A 98 10.99 -13.13 -4.69
CA ASN A 98 11.20 -13.98 -5.86
C ASN A 98 12.38 -14.95 -5.66
N GLU A 99 13.49 -14.51 -5.08
CA GLU A 99 14.68 -15.33 -4.77
C GLU A 99 14.38 -16.38 -3.70
N ALA A 100 13.51 -16.08 -2.74
CA ALA A 100 13.08 -17.04 -1.72
C ALA A 100 12.12 -18.11 -2.25
N ARG A 101 11.66 -17.99 -3.49
CA ARG A 101 10.78 -18.97 -4.10
C ARG A 101 11.48 -20.30 -4.31
N VAL A 102 10.93 -21.38 -3.77
CA VAL A 102 11.41 -22.74 -4.05
C VAL A 102 10.71 -23.24 -5.32
N LEU A 103 11.50 -23.46 -6.38
CA LEU A 103 10.98 -23.92 -7.67
C LEU A 103 10.64 -25.41 -7.65
N ASN A 104 9.77 -25.83 -8.59
CA ASN A 104 9.39 -27.22 -8.82
C ASN A 104 8.70 -27.90 -7.61
N THR A 105 8.16 -27.14 -6.69
CA THR A 105 7.35 -27.68 -5.60
C THR A 105 5.93 -27.99 -6.09
N LYS A 106 5.23 -28.82 -5.35
CA LYS A 106 3.81 -29.12 -5.53
C LYS A 106 3.06 -28.77 -4.25
N THR A 107 1.78 -28.51 -4.38
CA THR A 107 0.89 -28.37 -3.22
C THR A 107 0.75 -29.71 -2.51
N THR A 108 0.66 -29.69 -1.19
CA THR A 108 0.43 -30.90 -0.36
C THR A 108 -0.90 -31.55 -0.70
N LEU A 109 -1.92 -30.76 -0.97
CA LEU A 109 -3.25 -31.23 -1.31
C LEU A 109 -3.58 -31.00 -2.79
N ASN A 110 -4.56 -31.75 -3.31
CA ASN A 110 -5.14 -31.40 -4.60
C ASN A 110 -5.72 -29.98 -4.53
N ILE A 111 -5.51 -29.17 -5.57
CA ILE A 111 -5.91 -27.75 -5.60
C ILE A 111 -7.38 -27.54 -5.22
N LYS A 112 -8.27 -28.46 -5.55
CA LYS A 112 -9.70 -28.39 -5.20
C LYS A 112 -9.95 -28.39 -3.69
N LYS A 113 -9.00 -28.87 -2.89
CA LYS A 113 -9.11 -28.89 -1.42
C LYS A 113 -8.86 -27.53 -0.77
N TYR A 114 -8.26 -26.59 -1.50
CA TYR A 114 -8.05 -25.22 -1.03
C TYR A 114 -9.30 -24.34 -1.21
N ALA A 115 -10.30 -24.81 -1.96
CA ALA A 115 -11.59 -24.11 -2.05
C ALA A 115 -12.35 -24.21 -0.73
N GLY A 116 -13.01 -23.14 -0.33
CA GLY A 116 -13.80 -23.05 0.89
C GLY A 116 -14.02 -21.63 1.37
N ASP A 117 -14.71 -21.51 2.49
CA ASP A 117 -14.97 -20.24 3.15
C ASP A 117 -14.05 -20.08 4.36
N TYR A 118 -13.19 -19.07 4.29
CA TYR A 118 -12.23 -18.70 5.34
C TYR A 118 -12.76 -17.47 6.08
N LYS A 119 -12.90 -17.59 7.40
CA LYS A 119 -13.53 -16.55 8.23
C LYS A 119 -12.55 -16.00 9.25
N ASN A 120 -12.53 -14.68 9.36
CA ASN A 120 -11.78 -13.97 10.38
C ASN A 120 -12.70 -12.98 11.11
N LYS A 121 -12.57 -12.89 12.44
CA LYS A 121 -13.44 -12.02 13.26
C LYS A 121 -13.26 -10.53 12.94
N MET A 122 -12.09 -10.14 12.45
CA MET A 122 -11.78 -8.73 12.15
C MET A 122 -11.87 -8.39 10.66
N LEU A 123 -11.45 -9.30 9.79
CA LEU A 123 -11.23 -9.04 8.35
C LEU A 123 -12.36 -9.57 7.46
N SER A 124 -13.40 -10.20 8.06
CA SER A 124 -14.54 -10.76 7.33
C SER A 124 -14.25 -12.08 6.61
N ASN A 125 -15.02 -12.41 5.57
CA ASN A 125 -14.99 -13.70 4.92
C ASN A 125 -14.22 -13.63 3.60
N ILE A 126 -13.41 -14.66 3.33
CA ILE A 126 -12.79 -14.90 2.02
C ILE A 126 -13.38 -16.20 1.48
N GLU A 127 -14.13 -16.12 0.38
CA GLU A 127 -14.54 -17.29 -0.39
C GLU A 127 -13.43 -17.63 -1.39
N VAL A 128 -12.95 -18.87 -1.36
CA VAL A 128 -11.93 -19.38 -2.29
C VAL A 128 -12.56 -20.41 -3.22
N LYS A 129 -12.46 -20.17 -4.52
CA LYS A 129 -12.90 -21.08 -5.59
C LYS A 129 -11.71 -21.53 -6.43
N VAL A 130 -11.86 -22.65 -7.11
CA VAL A 130 -10.89 -23.10 -8.11
C VAL A 130 -11.48 -22.93 -9.49
N ILE A 131 -10.88 -22.09 -10.29
CA ILE A 131 -11.28 -21.79 -11.67
C ILE A 131 -10.06 -21.93 -12.59
N ASN A 132 -10.16 -22.72 -13.63
CA ASN A 132 -9.09 -22.95 -14.60
C ASN A 132 -7.73 -23.35 -13.99
N GLY A 133 -7.74 -24.06 -12.85
CA GLY A 133 -6.52 -24.49 -12.16
C GLY A 133 -5.84 -23.41 -11.30
N GLN A 134 -6.50 -22.28 -11.08
CA GLN A 134 -6.05 -21.20 -10.21
C GLN A 134 -7.04 -21.02 -9.05
N LEU A 135 -6.61 -20.33 -8.00
CA LEU A 135 -7.50 -19.92 -6.92
C LEU A 135 -8.08 -18.55 -7.24
N GLU A 136 -9.39 -18.43 -7.16
CA GLU A 136 -10.09 -17.15 -7.12
C GLU A 136 -10.54 -16.89 -5.69
N LEU A 137 -10.07 -15.76 -5.13
CA LEU A 137 -10.36 -15.33 -3.79
C LEU A 137 -11.30 -14.12 -3.84
N ASN A 138 -12.50 -14.28 -3.33
CA ASN A 138 -13.48 -13.20 -3.18
C ASN A 138 -13.49 -12.72 -1.74
N CYS A 139 -13.03 -11.49 -1.51
CA CYS A 139 -13.01 -10.87 -0.19
C CYS A 139 -14.22 -9.95 -0.07
N ASN A 140 -15.27 -10.37 0.65
CA ASN A 140 -16.49 -9.60 0.94
C ASN A 140 -17.22 -9.00 -0.28
N ASN A 141 -17.18 -9.64 -1.43
CA ASN A 141 -17.70 -9.11 -2.70
C ASN A 141 -17.07 -7.76 -3.13
N PHE A 142 -16.02 -7.34 -2.46
CA PHE A 142 -15.33 -6.08 -2.74
C PHE A 142 -14.04 -6.29 -3.55
N LEU A 143 -13.30 -7.35 -3.24
CA LEU A 143 -12.01 -7.63 -3.84
C LEU A 143 -11.99 -9.05 -4.40
N ASN A 144 -11.78 -9.18 -5.70
CA ASN A 144 -11.55 -10.43 -6.38
C ASN A 144 -10.07 -10.51 -6.79
N LEU A 145 -9.40 -11.57 -6.35
CA LEU A 145 -8.01 -11.84 -6.67
C LEU A 145 -7.88 -13.22 -7.31
N THR A 146 -7.12 -13.32 -8.38
CA THR A 146 -6.69 -14.59 -8.96
C THR A 146 -5.29 -14.89 -8.47
N ALA A 147 -5.07 -16.07 -7.90
CA ALA A 147 -3.77 -16.50 -7.37
C ALA A 147 -3.33 -17.82 -8.00
N SER A 148 -2.08 -17.85 -8.44
CA SER A 148 -1.41 -19.02 -9.00
C SER A 148 -0.49 -19.66 -7.97
N HIS A 149 -0.25 -20.95 -8.10
CA HIS A 149 0.68 -21.68 -7.23
C HIS A 149 2.06 -21.02 -7.23
N TRP A 150 2.56 -20.71 -6.04
CA TRP A 150 3.86 -20.07 -5.85
C TRP A 150 4.94 -21.09 -5.46
N HIS A 151 4.81 -21.67 -4.29
CA HIS A 151 5.59 -22.82 -3.81
C HIS A 151 4.88 -23.48 -2.63
N PHE A 152 5.10 -24.78 -2.42
CA PHE A 152 4.43 -25.57 -1.38
C PHE A 152 2.92 -25.29 -1.35
N ASP A 153 2.38 -24.89 -0.22
CA ASP A 153 0.97 -24.57 -0.04
C ASP A 153 0.70 -23.04 -0.09
N SER A 154 1.54 -22.33 -0.83
CA SER A 154 1.45 -20.88 -1.02
C SER A 154 1.04 -20.54 -2.45
N PHE A 155 0.20 -19.50 -2.56
CA PHE A 155 -0.31 -18.99 -3.84
C PHE A 155 -0.08 -17.49 -3.90
N LEU A 156 0.39 -16.98 -5.04
CA LEU A 156 0.65 -15.57 -5.25
C LEU A 156 -0.42 -14.97 -6.16
N SER A 157 -1.05 -13.87 -5.70
CA SER A 157 -2.03 -13.16 -6.52
C SER A 157 -1.38 -12.49 -7.73
N GLU A 158 -2.12 -12.43 -8.82
CA GLU A 158 -1.77 -11.58 -9.95
C GLU A 158 -2.05 -10.11 -9.63
N LYS A 159 -1.32 -9.22 -10.29
CA LYS A 159 -1.67 -7.80 -10.29
C LYS A 159 -2.99 -7.63 -11.03
N ASN A 160 -3.92 -6.90 -10.47
CA ASN A 160 -5.11 -6.47 -11.19
C ASN A 160 -5.10 -4.95 -11.42
N ASN A 161 -6.07 -4.46 -12.18
CA ASN A 161 -6.17 -3.03 -12.53
C ASN A 161 -6.38 -2.13 -11.30
N ARG A 162 -6.97 -2.68 -10.24
CA ARG A 162 -7.28 -1.95 -9.01
C ARG A 162 -6.14 -2.06 -8.00
N TYR A 163 -5.58 -3.27 -7.81
CA TYR A 163 -4.53 -3.53 -6.83
C TYR A 163 -3.23 -3.90 -7.53
N LYS A 164 -2.29 -2.99 -7.54
CA LYS A 164 -0.99 -3.19 -8.20
C LYS A 164 -0.01 -3.99 -7.36
N MET A 165 -0.37 -4.31 -6.13
CA MET A 165 0.45 -5.17 -5.25
C MET A 165 0.04 -6.63 -5.42
N LYS A 166 1.05 -7.50 -5.37
CA LYS A 166 0.84 -8.96 -5.28
C LYS A 166 0.73 -9.36 -3.82
N THR A 167 -0.20 -10.25 -3.53
CA THR A 167 -0.39 -10.80 -2.17
C THR A 167 -0.06 -12.28 -2.18
N LEU A 168 0.75 -12.71 -1.22
CA LEU A 168 1.05 -14.12 -0.99
C LEU A 168 0.05 -14.69 0.01
N PHE A 169 -0.63 -15.75 -0.37
CA PHE A 169 -1.58 -16.51 0.44
C PHE A 169 -0.94 -17.82 0.86
N ASN A 170 -0.86 -18.06 2.15
CA ASN A 170 -0.31 -19.30 2.72
C ASN A 170 -1.41 -20.12 3.36
N PHE A 171 -1.49 -21.41 3.01
CA PHE A 171 -2.43 -22.33 3.62
C PHE A 171 -1.70 -23.24 4.59
N ASN A 172 -2.06 -23.19 5.85
CA ASN A 172 -1.54 -24.09 6.86
C ASN A 172 -2.38 -25.37 6.92
N ILE A 173 -1.70 -26.50 6.85
CA ILE A 173 -2.30 -27.84 6.87
C ILE A 173 -2.04 -28.48 8.24
N ASP A 174 -3.06 -29.07 8.85
CA ASP A 174 -2.96 -29.77 10.13
C ASP A 174 -2.37 -31.18 9.98
N GLN A 175 -2.20 -31.88 11.11
CA GLN A 175 -1.64 -33.22 11.15
C GLN A 175 -2.56 -34.30 10.50
N GLU A 176 -3.84 -33.98 10.32
CA GLU A 176 -4.81 -34.83 9.63
C GLU A 176 -4.87 -34.57 8.12
N GLY A 177 -4.04 -33.66 7.61
CA GLY A 177 -4.02 -33.32 6.20
C GLY A 177 -5.17 -32.42 5.76
N LYS A 178 -5.74 -31.61 6.67
CA LYS A 178 -6.80 -30.66 6.38
C LYS A 178 -6.27 -29.24 6.47
N ILE A 179 -6.86 -28.34 5.70
CA ILE A 179 -6.52 -26.92 5.80
C ILE A 179 -7.07 -26.38 7.12
N LYS A 180 -6.18 -25.89 7.96
CA LYS A 180 -6.48 -25.30 9.25
C LYS A 180 -6.78 -23.80 9.14
N GLU A 181 -6.00 -23.09 8.33
CA GLU A 181 -6.12 -21.63 8.19
C GLU A 181 -5.53 -21.13 6.87
N LEU A 182 -5.97 -19.97 6.46
CA LEU A 182 -5.42 -19.14 5.39
C LEU A 182 -4.83 -17.87 6.00
N ILE A 183 -3.56 -17.59 5.67
CA ILE A 183 -2.77 -16.43 6.14
C ILE A 183 -2.39 -15.56 4.94
#